data_ebb04f165e7e89066186ae8cf4aa255a
#
_entry.id   ebb04f165e7e89066186ae8cf4aa255a
#
_cell.length_a   1.000
_cell.length_b   1.000
_cell.length_c   1.000
_cell.angle_alpha   90.00
_cell.angle_beta   90.00
_cell.angle_gamma   90.00
#
_symmetry.space_group_name_H-M   'P 1'
#
loop_
_entity.id
_entity.type
_entity.pdbx_description
1 polymer ?
#
loop_
_entity_poly.entity_id
_entity_poly.type
_entity_poly.pdbx_seq_one_letter_code
_entity_poly.pdbx_strand_id
1 'polypeptide(L)'
;MTEESSEGAMDAARAALKKHFGYDGFRPGQETLVEAVLSGRDCLGVMPTGAGKSICYQIPGVVLPGLTLVVSPLVSLMGDQVRALLDAGVRGSYLNSTLTPGQQGTVMRRALAGAYDIMYVAPERLADPRFIEFASQANIPLIAIDEAHCVSQWGQDFRPAYLGIGEFIDALPKRPIVAALTATATEKVREDIVSLLGLHEPATVVTGFDRPNLHFAVEQLPSKRKLARIVAYALNHPQDSGIVYCSTRKDVEKVHETLVEAGVKAVRYHAGLSVQERTDSQQAFVLDDAPIMVATNAFGMGIDKSNVRYVIHHNMPGSLEAYYQEAGRAGRDGESSECLLLWNDGDIGTCRFFIEQEVENEALAPEERELVRASQRRLLAAMTGYCLTTRCLRGHILDYFGDESATECGNCSNCEGSYQALDVTMQARAVMRCVQELRG
;
A
#
# COMPACT_ATOMS: atom_id res chain seq x y z
N MET A 1 -1.24 -1.03 -34.16
CA MET A 1 -2.42 -0.13 -34.31
C MET A 1 -1.96 1.12 -35.04
N THR A 2 -2.78 1.69 -35.91
CA THR A 2 -2.48 2.98 -36.57
C THR A 2 -2.72 4.12 -35.55
N GLU A 3 -2.06 5.27 -35.72
CA GLU A 3 -2.22 6.45 -34.84
C GLU A 3 -3.71 6.86 -34.69
N GLU A 4 -4.50 6.83 -35.75
CA GLU A 4 -5.95 7.11 -35.72
C GLU A 4 -6.74 6.13 -34.82
N SER A 5 -6.32 4.86 -34.70
CA SER A 5 -6.99 3.89 -33.82
C SER A 5 -6.63 4.09 -32.35
N SER A 6 -5.45 4.63 -32.05
CA SER A 6 -5.00 4.97 -30.68
C SER A 6 -5.73 6.22 -30.16
N GLU A 7 -5.87 7.23 -30.98
CA GLU A 7 -6.56 8.48 -30.64
C GLU A 7 -8.04 8.25 -30.32
N GLY A 8 -8.73 7.44 -31.13
CA GLY A 8 -10.11 7.04 -30.87
C GLY A 8 -10.29 6.22 -29.58
N ALA A 9 -9.32 5.37 -29.23
CA ALA A 9 -9.34 4.61 -27.98
C ALA A 9 -9.14 5.52 -26.74
N MET A 10 -8.28 6.53 -26.83
CA MET A 10 -8.09 7.52 -25.77
C MET A 10 -9.30 8.44 -25.59
N ASP A 11 -9.99 8.81 -26.67
CA ASP A 11 -11.24 9.57 -26.57
C ASP A 11 -12.34 8.77 -25.88
N ALA A 12 -12.45 7.47 -26.18
CA ALA A 12 -13.34 6.55 -25.46
C ALA A 12 -12.95 6.44 -23.96
N ALA A 13 -11.65 6.42 -23.64
CA ALA A 13 -11.15 6.40 -22.28
C ALA A 13 -11.51 7.68 -21.50
N ARG A 14 -11.33 8.87 -22.10
CA ARG A 14 -11.72 10.15 -21.51
C ARG A 14 -13.24 10.23 -21.30
N ALA A 15 -14.03 9.76 -22.27
CA ALA A 15 -15.49 9.69 -22.13
C ALA A 15 -15.91 8.74 -21.01
N ALA A 16 -15.27 7.56 -20.87
CA ALA A 16 -15.52 6.61 -19.80
C ALA A 16 -15.12 7.20 -18.43
N LEU A 17 -13.98 7.89 -18.32
CA LEU A 17 -13.53 8.57 -17.13
C LEU A 17 -14.57 9.59 -16.63
N LYS A 18 -15.06 10.45 -17.53
CA LYS A 18 -16.09 11.44 -17.20
C LYS A 18 -17.40 10.78 -16.81
N LYS A 19 -17.85 9.79 -17.59
CA LYS A 19 -19.15 9.13 -17.39
C LYS A 19 -19.23 8.35 -16.10
N HIS A 20 -18.21 7.56 -15.77
CA HIS A 20 -18.24 6.60 -14.67
C HIS A 20 -17.63 7.15 -13.37
N PHE A 21 -16.64 8.03 -13.48
CA PHE A 21 -15.91 8.54 -12.30
C PHE A 21 -16.05 10.05 -12.10
N GLY A 22 -16.67 10.76 -13.05
CA GLY A 22 -16.94 12.20 -12.91
C GLY A 22 -15.72 13.11 -13.10
N TYR A 23 -14.55 12.57 -13.47
CA TYR A 23 -13.33 13.35 -13.64
C TYR A 23 -13.26 13.95 -15.06
N ASP A 24 -12.79 15.21 -15.15
CA ASP A 24 -12.63 15.91 -16.42
C ASP A 24 -11.36 15.53 -17.19
N GLY A 25 -10.37 14.92 -16.51
CA GLY A 25 -9.11 14.50 -17.10
C GLY A 25 -8.33 13.56 -16.21
N PHE A 26 -7.34 12.91 -16.79
CA PHE A 26 -6.41 12.06 -16.09
C PHE A 26 -5.44 12.87 -15.23
N ARG A 27 -5.04 12.32 -14.08
CA ARG A 27 -3.95 12.87 -13.27
C ARG A 27 -2.59 12.57 -13.92
N PRO A 28 -1.51 13.27 -13.53
CA PRO A 28 -0.17 12.99 -14.03
C PRO A 28 0.19 11.50 -13.95
N GLY A 29 0.70 10.95 -15.04
CA GLY A 29 1.08 9.55 -15.19
C GLY A 29 -0.05 8.56 -15.48
N GLN A 30 -1.31 8.86 -15.13
CA GLN A 30 -2.44 7.98 -15.44
C GLN A 30 -2.66 7.85 -16.94
N GLU A 31 -2.63 8.96 -17.67
CA GLU A 31 -2.86 9.00 -19.12
C GLU A 31 -1.87 8.13 -19.87
N THR A 32 -0.58 8.23 -19.53
CA THR A 32 0.49 7.41 -20.14
C THR A 32 0.27 5.91 -19.91
N LEU A 33 -0.17 5.50 -18.70
CA LEU A 33 -0.45 4.10 -18.40
C LEU A 33 -1.70 3.59 -19.14
N VAL A 34 -2.76 4.39 -19.17
CA VAL A 34 -4.01 4.07 -19.90
C VAL A 34 -3.74 3.94 -21.39
N GLU A 35 -2.99 4.88 -21.97
CA GLU A 35 -2.58 4.84 -23.40
C GLU A 35 -1.74 3.60 -23.72
N ALA A 36 -0.76 3.26 -22.85
CA ALA A 36 0.04 2.05 -23.02
C ALA A 36 -0.83 0.80 -23.07
N VAL A 37 -1.76 0.62 -22.12
CA VAL A 37 -2.68 -0.51 -22.11
C VAL A 37 -3.58 -0.53 -23.35
N LEU A 38 -4.18 0.59 -23.72
CA LEU A 38 -5.07 0.66 -24.89
C LEU A 38 -4.32 0.46 -26.23
N SER A 39 -3.02 0.76 -26.26
CA SER A 39 -2.16 0.46 -27.42
C SER A 39 -1.62 -0.98 -27.45
N GLY A 40 -1.93 -1.80 -26.44
CA GLY A 40 -1.52 -3.21 -26.38
C GLY A 40 -0.15 -3.43 -25.73
N ARG A 41 0.37 -2.46 -24.98
CA ARG A 41 1.65 -2.55 -24.26
C ARG A 41 1.43 -2.83 -22.80
N ASP A 42 2.32 -3.63 -22.21
CA ASP A 42 2.40 -3.79 -20.76
C ASP A 42 2.78 -2.47 -20.10
N CYS A 43 2.41 -2.31 -18.82
CA CYS A 43 2.82 -1.13 -18.09
C CYS A 43 3.15 -1.44 -16.61
N LEU A 44 4.05 -0.60 -16.07
CA LEU A 44 4.39 -0.56 -14.65
C LEU A 44 4.13 0.86 -14.11
N GLY A 45 3.18 0.97 -13.19
CA GLY A 45 2.86 2.22 -12.52
C GLY A 45 3.29 2.19 -11.04
N VAL A 46 4.23 3.07 -10.67
CA VAL A 46 4.59 3.34 -9.27
C VAL A 46 4.04 4.72 -8.91
N MET A 47 2.95 4.72 -8.17
CA MET A 47 2.18 5.93 -7.89
C MET A 47 1.76 5.94 -6.42
N PRO A 48 1.98 7.02 -5.66
CA PRO A 48 1.68 7.07 -4.23
C PRO A 48 0.20 6.78 -3.94
N THR A 49 -0.08 6.46 -2.69
CA THR A 49 -1.46 6.26 -2.22
C THR A 49 -2.26 7.54 -2.47
N GLY A 50 -3.47 7.41 -3.00
CA GLY A 50 -4.33 8.56 -3.37
C GLY A 50 -4.09 9.14 -4.77
N ALA A 51 -3.07 8.70 -5.51
CA ALA A 51 -2.85 9.12 -6.90
C ALA A 51 -3.87 8.53 -7.91
N GLY A 52 -4.76 7.65 -7.47
CA GLY A 52 -5.80 7.07 -8.32
C GLY A 52 -5.31 5.93 -9.22
N LYS A 53 -4.41 5.06 -8.71
CA LYS A 53 -3.91 3.87 -9.43
C LYS A 53 -5.00 3.02 -10.08
N SER A 54 -6.13 2.83 -9.40
CA SER A 54 -7.22 2.00 -9.89
C SER A 54 -7.78 2.47 -11.23
N ILE A 55 -7.80 3.76 -11.50
CA ILE A 55 -8.23 4.35 -12.78
C ILE A 55 -7.40 3.81 -13.94
N CYS A 56 -6.10 3.54 -13.72
CA CYS A 56 -5.18 3.08 -14.77
C CYS A 56 -5.55 1.70 -15.36
N TYR A 57 -6.30 0.87 -14.62
CA TYR A 57 -6.83 -0.39 -15.14
C TYR A 57 -8.36 -0.43 -15.25
N GLN A 58 -9.08 0.36 -14.44
CA GLN A 58 -10.54 0.40 -14.49
C GLN A 58 -11.04 1.03 -15.79
N ILE A 59 -10.41 2.10 -16.26
CA ILE A 59 -10.78 2.74 -17.53
C ILE A 59 -10.50 1.83 -18.73
N PRO A 60 -9.28 1.28 -18.91
CA PRO A 60 -9.07 0.28 -19.95
C PRO A 60 -10.01 -0.92 -19.83
N GLY A 61 -10.31 -1.37 -18.62
CA GLY A 61 -11.23 -2.48 -18.37
C GLY A 61 -12.66 -2.24 -18.82
N VAL A 62 -13.09 -0.97 -18.88
CA VAL A 62 -14.41 -0.58 -19.45
C VAL A 62 -14.36 -0.42 -20.97
N VAL A 63 -13.21 0.00 -21.52
CA VAL A 63 -13.05 0.30 -22.93
C VAL A 63 -12.71 -0.96 -23.75
N LEU A 64 -11.88 -1.85 -23.22
CA LEU A 64 -11.47 -3.06 -23.91
C LEU A 64 -12.60 -4.11 -23.95
N PRO A 65 -12.79 -4.80 -25.09
CA PRO A 65 -13.81 -5.86 -25.19
C PRO A 65 -13.34 -7.14 -24.49
N GLY A 66 -14.02 -7.54 -23.43
CA GLY A 66 -13.74 -8.77 -22.69
C GLY A 66 -13.76 -8.57 -21.18
N LEU A 67 -13.12 -9.47 -20.46
CA LEU A 67 -13.04 -9.46 -19.01
C LEU A 67 -11.66 -9.01 -18.53
N THR A 68 -11.58 -7.89 -17.82
CA THR A 68 -10.35 -7.50 -17.12
C THR A 68 -10.26 -8.26 -15.80
N LEU A 69 -9.17 -9.02 -15.59
CA LEU A 69 -8.85 -9.61 -14.30
C LEU A 69 -7.99 -8.64 -13.50
N VAL A 70 -8.34 -8.46 -12.22
CA VAL A 70 -7.55 -7.68 -11.27
C VAL A 70 -7.08 -8.60 -10.16
N VAL A 71 -5.80 -8.93 -10.16
CA VAL A 71 -5.16 -9.71 -9.09
C VAL A 71 -4.88 -8.76 -7.94
N SER A 72 -5.50 -9.01 -6.77
CA SER A 72 -5.33 -8.16 -5.58
C SER A 72 -5.10 -9.05 -4.34
N PRO A 73 -4.19 -8.65 -3.42
CA PRO A 73 -3.88 -9.43 -2.23
C PRO A 73 -4.95 -9.32 -1.13
N LEU A 74 -5.94 -8.45 -1.33
CA LEU A 74 -6.80 -7.95 -0.27
C LEU A 74 -8.24 -8.41 -0.42
N VAL A 75 -8.46 -9.66 0.00
CA VAL A 75 -9.79 -10.30 -0.02
C VAL A 75 -10.88 -9.44 0.65
N SER A 76 -10.55 -8.79 1.76
CA SER A 76 -11.50 -7.94 2.50
C SER A 76 -11.95 -6.68 1.74
N LEU A 77 -11.14 -6.20 0.80
CA LEU A 77 -11.40 -4.97 0.05
C LEU A 77 -12.07 -5.20 -1.30
N MET A 78 -12.01 -6.42 -1.82
CA MET A 78 -12.60 -6.73 -3.12
C MET A 78 -14.09 -6.39 -3.16
N GLY A 79 -14.81 -6.63 -2.04
CA GLY A 79 -16.23 -6.27 -1.93
C GLY A 79 -16.48 -4.78 -2.04
N ASP A 80 -15.67 -3.96 -1.37
CA ASP A 80 -15.79 -2.50 -1.40
C ASP A 80 -15.40 -1.93 -2.76
N GLN A 81 -14.33 -2.46 -3.39
CA GLN A 81 -13.92 -2.10 -4.75
C GLN A 81 -15.02 -2.42 -5.77
N VAL A 82 -15.63 -3.59 -5.67
CA VAL A 82 -16.72 -3.99 -6.58
C VAL A 82 -17.97 -3.12 -6.34
N ARG A 83 -18.28 -2.79 -5.08
CA ARG A 83 -19.40 -1.87 -4.77
C ARG A 83 -19.18 -0.51 -5.40
N ALA A 84 -17.97 0.07 -5.25
CA ALA A 84 -17.63 1.34 -5.86
C ALA A 84 -17.73 1.31 -7.40
N LEU A 85 -17.33 0.19 -8.05
CA LEU A 85 -17.53 0.00 -9.49
C LEU A 85 -19.01 -0.02 -9.88
N LEU A 86 -19.84 -0.76 -9.12
CA LEU A 86 -21.28 -0.84 -9.38
C LEU A 86 -21.96 0.52 -9.19
N ASP A 87 -21.58 1.27 -8.17
CA ASP A 87 -22.09 2.63 -7.94
C ASP A 87 -21.67 3.58 -9.06
N ALA A 88 -20.50 3.37 -9.65
CA ALA A 88 -20.03 4.08 -10.84
C ALA A 88 -20.65 3.58 -12.17
N GLY A 89 -21.54 2.57 -12.11
CA GLY A 89 -22.18 1.99 -13.30
C GLY A 89 -21.28 1.07 -14.12
N VAL A 90 -20.19 0.52 -13.51
CA VAL A 90 -19.30 -0.48 -14.12
C VAL A 90 -19.64 -1.86 -13.59
N ARG A 91 -19.74 -2.86 -14.49
CA ARG A 91 -20.12 -4.23 -14.12
C ARG A 91 -18.93 -4.96 -13.49
N GLY A 92 -18.89 -4.95 -12.16
CA GLY A 92 -17.83 -5.58 -11.37
C GLY A 92 -18.26 -6.88 -10.68
N SER A 93 -17.28 -7.76 -10.42
CA SER A 93 -17.45 -8.94 -9.56
C SER A 93 -16.13 -9.28 -8.88
N TYR A 94 -16.17 -10.23 -7.94
CA TYR A 94 -14.95 -10.78 -7.33
C TYR A 94 -15.04 -12.30 -7.15
N LEU A 95 -13.85 -12.93 -7.08
CA LEU A 95 -13.70 -14.36 -6.83
C LEU A 95 -12.62 -14.57 -5.76
N ASN A 96 -13.05 -14.90 -4.54
CA ASN A 96 -12.14 -15.09 -3.41
C ASN A 96 -12.63 -16.22 -2.48
N SER A 97 -11.93 -16.41 -1.36
CA SER A 97 -12.21 -17.48 -0.40
C SER A 97 -13.48 -17.30 0.43
N THR A 98 -14.11 -16.13 0.41
CA THR A 98 -15.37 -15.89 1.14
C THR A 98 -16.59 -16.46 0.43
N LEU A 99 -16.47 -16.76 -0.87
CA LEU A 99 -17.54 -17.34 -1.68
C LEU A 99 -17.55 -18.87 -1.54
N THR A 100 -18.76 -19.43 -1.40
CA THR A 100 -18.96 -20.88 -1.46
C THR A 100 -18.64 -21.42 -2.86
N PRO A 101 -18.30 -22.73 -3.01
CA PRO A 101 -18.03 -23.32 -4.33
C PRO A 101 -19.15 -23.11 -5.36
N GLY A 102 -20.41 -23.14 -4.94
CA GLY A 102 -21.57 -22.89 -5.80
C GLY A 102 -21.65 -21.43 -6.28
N GLN A 103 -21.33 -20.48 -5.40
CA GLN A 103 -21.25 -19.05 -5.76
C GLN A 103 -20.09 -18.81 -6.73
N GLN A 104 -18.92 -19.39 -6.48
CA GLN A 104 -17.76 -19.31 -7.37
C GLN A 104 -18.10 -19.80 -8.78
N GLY A 105 -18.70 -20.97 -8.90
CA GLY A 105 -19.16 -21.51 -10.19
C GLY A 105 -20.19 -20.63 -10.88
N THR A 106 -21.05 -19.95 -10.12
CA THR A 106 -22.03 -19.00 -10.69
C THR A 106 -21.34 -17.73 -11.21
N VAL A 107 -20.38 -17.19 -10.48
CA VAL A 107 -19.60 -16.02 -10.91
C VAL A 107 -18.84 -16.33 -12.21
N MET A 108 -18.13 -17.47 -12.28
CA MET A 108 -17.37 -17.86 -13.48
C MET A 108 -18.30 -18.06 -14.71
N ARG A 109 -19.44 -18.73 -14.54
CA ARG A 109 -20.41 -18.88 -15.66
C ARG A 109 -20.95 -17.55 -16.15
N ARG A 110 -21.28 -16.62 -15.26
CA ARG A 110 -21.75 -15.27 -15.63
C ARG A 110 -20.66 -14.47 -16.30
N ALA A 111 -19.39 -14.61 -15.88
CA ALA A 111 -18.24 -13.98 -16.51
C ALA A 111 -18.06 -14.47 -17.97
N LEU A 112 -18.15 -15.79 -18.23
CA LEU A 112 -18.14 -16.36 -19.58
C LEU A 112 -19.28 -15.84 -20.45
N ALA A 113 -20.44 -15.56 -19.85
CA ALA A 113 -21.58 -14.96 -20.53
C ALA A 113 -21.47 -13.42 -20.73
N GLY A 114 -20.32 -12.81 -20.41
CA GLY A 114 -20.07 -11.36 -20.59
C GLY A 114 -20.82 -10.47 -19.60
N ALA A 115 -21.16 -10.97 -18.41
CA ALA A 115 -21.89 -10.20 -17.40
C ALA A 115 -21.04 -9.16 -16.67
N TYR A 116 -19.71 -9.24 -16.76
CA TYR A 116 -18.77 -8.39 -16.03
C TYR A 116 -17.73 -7.77 -16.97
N ASP A 117 -17.34 -6.54 -16.66
CA ASP A 117 -16.22 -5.85 -17.32
C ASP A 117 -14.92 -6.09 -16.54
N ILE A 118 -15.02 -6.11 -15.19
CA ILE A 118 -13.89 -6.24 -14.28
C ILE A 118 -14.18 -7.32 -13.22
N MET A 119 -13.21 -8.21 -12.99
CA MET A 119 -13.31 -9.21 -11.92
C MET A 119 -12.04 -9.22 -11.08
N TYR A 120 -12.19 -8.95 -9.77
CA TYR A 120 -11.12 -9.09 -8.78
C TYR A 120 -10.94 -10.55 -8.40
N VAL A 121 -9.67 -10.98 -8.33
CA VAL A 121 -9.32 -12.34 -7.94
C VAL A 121 -8.20 -12.35 -6.90
N ALA A 122 -8.29 -13.26 -5.93
CA ALA A 122 -7.19 -13.49 -5.01
C ALA A 122 -6.08 -14.28 -5.72
N PRO A 123 -4.78 -13.97 -5.48
CA PRO A 123 -3.67 -14.59 -6.18
C PRO A 123 -3.64 -16.13 -6.03
N GLU A 124 -4.08 -16.67 -4.88
CA GLU A 124 -4.16 -18.11 -4.63
C GLU A 124 -5.14 -18.84 -5.58
N ARG A 125 -6.07 -18.09 -6.20
CA ARG A 125 -7.02 -18.66 -7.16
C ARG A 125 -6.39 -18.99 -8.51
N LEU A 126 -5.30 -18.34 -8.85
CA LEU A 126 -4.62 -18.55 -10.13
C LEU A 126 -4.04 -19.96 -10.25
N ALA A 127 -3.80 -20.65 -9.13
CA ALA A 127 -3.37 -22.05 -9.10
C ALA A 127 -4.55 -23.08 -9.05
N ASP A 128 -5.81 -22.63 -8.94
CA ASP A 128 -6.97 -23.53 -8.93
C ASP A 128 -7.25 -24.05 -10.35
N PRO A 129 -7.21 -25.38 -10.61
CA PRO A 129 -7.45 -25.94 -11.94
C PRO A 129 -8.77 -25.49 -12.58
N ARG A 130 -9.83 -25.32 -11.79
CA ARG A 130 -11.14 -24.82 -12.29
C ARG A 130 -11.08 -23.38 -12.72
N PHE A 131 -10.26 -22.57 -12.05
CA PHE A 131 -10.05 -21.19 -12.45
C PHE A 131 -9.20 -21.10 -13.72
N ILE A 132 -8.16 -21.92 -13.85
CA ILE A 132 -7.34 -22.00 -15.07
C ILE A 132 -8.20 -22.44 -16.28
N GLU A 133 -9.06 -23.45 -16.10
CA GLU A 133 -10.01 -23.88 -17.14
C GLU A 133 -10.97 -22.75 -17.54
N PHE A 134 -11.53 -22.03 -16.56
CA PHE A 134 -12.36 -20.84 -16.80
C PHE A 134 -11.60 -19.78 -17.58
N ALA A 135 -10.40 -19.43 -17.14
CA ALA A 135 -9.58 -18.37 -17.73
C ALA A 135 -9.16 -18.71 -19.17
N SER A 136 -8.93 -19.99 -19.47
CA SER A 136 -8.61 -20.44 -20.84
C SER A 136 -9.78 -20.26 -21.84
N GLN A 137 -11.01 -20.21 -21.36
CA GLN A 137 -12.22 -20.02 -22.17
C GLN A 137 -12.67 -18.56 -22.22
N ALA A 138 -12.26 -17.74 -21.25
CA ALA A 138 -12.65 -16.34 -21.16
C ALA A 138 -11.81 -15.46 -22.11
N ASN A 139 -12.44 -14.43 -22.70
CA ASN A 139 -11.69 -13.39 -23.40
C ASN A 139 -11.12 -12.41 -22.36
N ILE A 140 -9.83 -12.53 -22.03
CA ILE A 140 -9.12 -11.71 -21.05
C ILE A 140 -8.12 -10.81 -21.77
N PRO A 141 -8.49 -9.57 -22.15
CA PRO A 141 -7.58 -8.65 -22.80
C PRO A 141 -6.56 -8.02 -21.86
N LEU A 142 -6.87 -7.91 -20.57
CA LEU A 142 -6.07 -7.21 -19.58
C LEU A 142 -6.03 -7.98 -18.25
N ILE A 143 -4.84 -8.14 -17.70
CA ILE A 143 -4.61 -8.52 -16.30
C ILE A 143 -3.96 -7.34 -15.58
N ALA A 144 -4.63 -6.78 -14.60
CA ALA A 144 -4.09 -5.79 -13.70
C ALA A 144 -3.58 -6.48 -12.43
N ILE A 145 -2.40 -6.12 -11.98
CA ILE A 145 -1.77 -6.65 -10.77
C ILE A 145 -1.67 -5.50 -9.77
N ASP A 146 -2.58 -5.49 -8.83
CA ASP A 146 -2.60 -4.51 -7.74
C ASP A 146 -1.60 -4.92 -6.66
N GLU A 147 -0.99 -3.92 -6.00
CA GLU A 147 0.11 -4.10 -5.04
C GLU A 147 1.21 -5.02 -5.59
N ALA A 148 1.65 -4.75 -6.83
CA ALA A 148 2.60 -5.58 -7.57
C ALA A 148 3.93 -5.80 -6.84
N HIS A 149 4.30 -4.93 -5.86
CA HIS A 149 5.46 -5.11 -5.00
C HIS A 149 5.42 -6.43 -4.20
N CYS A 150 4.25 -7.04 -4.03
CA CYS A 150 4.09 -8.32 -3.35
C CYS A 150 4.79 -9.50 -4.06
N VAL A 151 5.18 -9.36 -5.33
CA VAL A 151 5.94 -10.38 -6.05
C VAL A 151 7.40 -10.44 -5.64
N SER A 152 7.96 -9.34 -5.16
CA SER A 152 9.37 -9.21 -4.83
C SER A 152 9.65 -9.59 -3.37
N GLN A 153 10.63 -10.47 -3.14
CA GLN A 153 11.14 -10.79 -1.80
C GLN A 153 11.83 -9.58 -1.12
N TRP A 154 12.13 -8.55 -1.89
CA TRP A 154 12.67 -7.29 -1.41
C TRP A 154 11.61 -6.26 -1.09
N GLY A 155 10.34 -6.55 -1.42
CA GLY A 155 9.18 -5.74 -1.08
C GLY A 155 8.78 -5.89 0.39
N GLN A 156 8.01 -4.93 0.88
CA GLN A 156 7.56 -4.89 2.28
C GLN A 156 6.55 -5.98 2.66
N ASP A 157 5.76 -6.47 1.70
CA ASP A 157 4.68 -7.46 1.87
C ASP A 157 4.82 -8.57 0.81
N PHE A 158 5.93 -9.30 0.89
CA PHE A 158 6.16 -10.43 -0.03
C PHE A 158 5.09 -11.51 0.16
N ARG A 159 4.48 -11.93 -0.94
CA ARG A 159 3.46 -13.00 -0.95
C ARG A 159 3.83 -14.09 -1.95
N PRO A 160 4.14 -15.30 -1.48
CA PRO A 160 4.50 -16.42 -2.36
C PRO A 160 3.50 -16.69 -3.49
N ALA A 161 2.20 -16.48 -3.24
CA ALA A 161 1.16 -16.65 -4.27
C ALA A 161 1.31 -15.71 -5.48
N TYR A 162 2.03 -14.58 -5.35
CA TYR A 162 2.32 -13.68 -6.45
C TYR A 162 3.35 -14.24 -7.43
N LEU A 163 4.23 -15.14 -6.99
CA LEU A 163 5.21 -15.78 -7.88
C LEU A 163 4.56 -16.60 -8.99
N GLY A 164 3.39 -17.18 -8.74
CA GLY A 164 2.63 -17.95 -9.72
C GLY A 164 1.90 -17.11 -10.79
N ILE A 165 1.89 -15.77 -10.68
CA ILE A 165 1.15 -14.90 -11.62
C ILE A 165 1.76 -14.96 -13.03
N GLY A 166 3.10 -14.93 -13.14
CA GLY A 166 3.80 -15.01 -14.44
C GLY A 166 3.47 -16.33 -15.15
N GLU A 167 3.58 -17.46 -14.44
CA GLU A 167 3.24 -18.79 -14.98
C GLU A 167 1.77 -18.88 -15.41
N PHE A 168 0.87 -18.29 -14.65
CA PHE A 168 -0.55 -18.23 -15.01
C PHE A 168 -0.77 -17.44 -16.30
N ILE A 169 -0.11 -16.28 -16.46
CA ILE A 169 -0.20 -15.45 -17.67
C ILE A 169 0.28 -16.23 -18.90
N ASP A 170 1.41 -16.93 -18.78
CA ASP A 170 2.02 -17.71 -19.84
C ASP A 170 1.19 -18.95 -20.23
N ALA A 171 0.40 -19.49 -19.28
CA ALA A 171 -0.48 -20.63 -19.54
C ALA A 171 -1.77 -20.25 -20.29
N LEU A 172 -2.11 -18.98 -20.45
CA LEU A 172 -3.31 -18.54 -21.15
C LEU A 172 -3.15 -18.73 -22.69
N PRO A 173 -4.21 -19.15 -23.41
CA PRO A 173 -4.16 -19.36 -24.86
C PRO A 173 -3.75 -18.13 -25.66
N LYS A 174 -4.04 -16.94 -25.14
CA LYS A 174 -3.63 -15.65 -25.65
C LYS A 174 -3.13 -14.81 -24.50
N ARG A 175 -1.86 -14.40 -24.57
CA ARG A 175 -1.27 -13.54 -23.54
C ARG A 175 -2.04 -12.21 -23.46
N PRO A 176 -2.57 -11.84 -22.28
CA PRO A 176 -3.20 -10.54 -22.06
C PRO A 176 -2.14 -9.44 -21.95
N ILE A 177 -2.58 -8.19 -22.02
CA ILE A 177 -1.79 -7.04 -21.60
C ILE A 177 -1.67 -7.09 -20.08
N VAL A 178 -0.50 -6.76 -19.54
CA VAL A 178 -0.25 -6.79 -18.10
C VAL A 178 -0.02 -5.37 -17.58
N ALA A 179 -0.84 -4.95 -16.62
CA ALA A 179 -0.70 -3.66 -15.93
C ALA A 179 -0.32 -3.91 -14.47
N ALA A 180 0.96 -3.72 -14.13
CA ALA A 180 1.46 -3.84 -12.76
C ALA A 180 1.43 -2.49 -12.04
N LEU A 181 0.76 -2.42 -10.89
CA LEU A 181 0.55 -1.17 -10.17
C LEU A 181 0.92 -1.33 -8.68
N THR A 182 1.63 -0.36 -8.15
CA THR A 182 1.98 -0.32 -6.72
C THR A 182 2.10 1.11 -6.22
N ALA A 183 1.98 1.29 -4.89
CA ALA A 183 2.22 2.59 -4.26
C ALA A 183 3.70 2.84 -4.01
N THR A 184 4.46 1.80 -3.73
CA THR A 184 5.85 1.87 -3.27
C THR A 184 6.68 0.80 -3.98
N ALA A 185 7.76 1.19 -4.61
CA ALA A 185 8.74 0.28 -5.18
C ALA A 185 10.08 0.97 -5.33
N THR A 186 11.11 0.47 -4.64
CA THR A 186 12.50 0.85 -4.90
C THR A 186 12.91 0.35 -6.30
N GLU A 187 14.05 0.82 -6.81
CA GLU A 187 14.54 0.40 -8.13
C GLU A 187 14.64 -1.14 -8.23
N LYS A 188 15.19 -1.78 -7.21
CA LYS A 188 15.30 -3.25 -7.15
C LYS A 188 13.94 -3.95 -7.20
N VAL A 189 12.95 -3.42 -6.50
CA VAL A 189 11.58 -3.98 -6.51
C VAL A 189 10.95 -3.79 -7.90
N ARG A 190 11.20 -2.67 -8.60
CA ARG A 190 10.71 -2.45 -9.96
C ARG A 190 11.31 -3.45 -10.96
N GLU A 191 12.62 -3.73 -10.86
CA GLU A 191 13.28 -4.76 -11.66
C GLU A 191 12.66 -6.14 -11.45
N ASP A 192 12.45 -6.52 -10.19
CA ASP A 192 11.81 -7.78 -9.82
C ASP A 192 10.37 -7.89 -10.38
N ILE A 193 9.58 -6.82 -10.27
CA ILE A 193 8.21 -6.77 -10.83
C ILE A 193 8.25 -7.06 -12.34
N VAL A 194 9.12 -6.38 -13.07
CA VAL A 194 9.24 -6.57 -14.53
C VAL A 194 9.64 -7.99 -14.86
N SER A 195 10.65 -8.52 -14.18
CA SER A 195 11.21 -9.86 -14.43
C SER A 195 10.25 -10.98 -14.01
N LEU A 196 9.73 -10.94 -12.76
CA LEU A 196 8.94 -12.04 -12.18
C LEU A 196 7.52 -12.11 -12.74
N LEU A 197 6.95 -10.98 -13.16
CA LEU A 197 5.65 -10.96 -13.83
C LEU A 197 5.75 -11.11 -15.35
N GLY A 198 6.96 -11.20 -15.91
CA GLY A 198 7.18 -11.35 -17.34
C GLY A 198 6.64 -10.18 -18.16
N LEU A 199 6.86 -8.94 -17.72
CA LEU A 199 6.41 -7.76 -18.48
C LEU A 199 7.26 -7.55 -19.74
N HIS A 200 6.61 -7.34 -20.88
CA HIS A 200 7.26 -7.13 -22.16
C HIS A 200 7.43 -5.63 -22.44
N GLU A 201 8.66 -5.10 -22.37
CA GLU A 201 9.00 -3.70 -22.66
C GLU A 201 7.96 -2.71 -22.08
N PRO A 202 7.68 -2.78 -20.76
CA PRO A 202 6.55 -2.04 -20.20
C PRO A 202 6.75 -0.53 -20.29
N ALA A 203 5.67 0.19 -20.51
CA ALA A 203 5.65 1.61 -20.24
C ALA A 203 5.74 1.84 -18.73
N THR A 204 6.86 2.39 -18.26
CA THR A 204 7.08 2.61 -16.83
C THR A 204 6.81 4.05 -16.44
N VAL A 205 5.96 4.26 -15.47
CA VAL A 205 5.65 5.57 -14.89
C VAL A 205 5.92 5.54 -13.38
N VAL A 206 6.77 6.43 -12.93
CA VAL A 206 7.00 6.72 -11.51
C VAL A 206 6.61 8.17 -11.31
N THR A 207 5.53 8.44 -10.56
CA THR A 207 5.02 9.82 -10.41
C THR A 207 5.68 10.62 -9.29
N GLY A 208 6.73 10.05 -8.69
CA GLY A 208 7.41 10.64 -7.54
C GLY A 208 6.75 10.31 -6.21
N PHE A 209 7.52 10.48 -5.15
CA PHE A 209 7.11 10.17 -3.78
C PHE A 209 6.94 11.44 -2.93
N ASP A 210 7.14 12.63 -3.50
CA ASP A 210 7.00 13.86 -2.73
C ASP A 210 5.52 14.18 -2.42
N ARG A 211 5.28 14.44 -1.15
CA ARG A 211 3.99 14.88 -0.60
C ARG A 211 4.19 16.17 0.19
N PRO A 212 4.28 17.33 -0.49
CA PRO A 212 4.62 18.60 0.13
C PRO A 212 3.64 19.07 1.21
N ASN A 213 2.42 18.59 1.17
CA ASN A 213 1.39 18.89 2.15
C ASN A 213 1.49 18.08 3.46
N LEU A 214 2.39 17.08 3.54
CA LEU A 214 2.59 16.30 4.75
C LEU A 214 3.75 16.87 5.57
N HIS A 215 3.51 17.16 6.84
CA HIS A 215 4.54 17.45 7.82
C HIS A 215 4.98 16.15 8.50
N PHE A 216 6.26 15.80 8.42
CA PHE A 216 6.81 14.61 9.07
C PHE A 216 7.50 14.97 10.38
N ALA A 217 7.11 14.29 11.46
CA ALA A 217 7.71 14.44 12.78
C ALA A 217 8.06 13.08 13.39
N VAL A 218 9.22 12.99 14.04
CA VAL A 218 9.70 11.79 14.74
C VAL A 218 10.06 12.15 16.19
N GLU A 219 9.44 11.47 17.13
CA GLU A 219 9.70 11.66 18.57
C GLU A 219 10.09 10.33 19.23
N GLN A 220 11.23 10.27 19.89
CA GLN A 220 11.61 9.12 20.73
C GLN A 220 11.05 9.33 22.14
N LEU A 221 10.09 8.50 22.55
CA LEU A 221 9.39 8.65 23.81
C LEU A 221 9.23 7.31 24.55
N PRO A 222 9.40 7.28 25.89
CA PRO A 222 9.00 6.12 26.69
C PRO A 222 7.50 5.80 26.50
N SER A 223 7.14 4.50 26.55
CA SER A 223 5.77 4.03 26.26
C SER A 223 4.65 4.76 27.02
N LYS A 224 4.88 5.13 28.29
CA LYS A 224 3.90 5.90 29.08
C LYS A 224 3.68 7.31 28.55
N ARG A 225 4.72 7.94 27.98
CA ARG A 225 4.63 9.29 27.42
C ARG A 225 3.99 9.29 26.02
N LYS A 226 4.12 8.20 25.27
CA LYS A 226 3.46 8.07 23.96
C LYS A 226 1.93 8.22 24.08
N LEU A 227 1.30 7.53 25.04
CA LEU A 227 -0.15 7.63 25.28
C LEU A 227 -0.56 9.08 25.62
N ALA A 228 0.14 9.71 26.57
CA ALA A 228 -0.14 11.08 26.94
C ALA A 228 0.02 12.05 25.74
N ARG A 229 1.02 11.81 24.87
CA ARG A 229 1.27 12.61 23.67
C ARG A 229 0.13 12.48 22.65
N ILE A 230 -0.40 11.25 22.45
CA ILE A 230 -1.54 10.99 21.54
C ILE A 230 -2.79 11.67 22.07
N VAL A 231 -3.11 11.52 23.37
CA VAL A 231 -4.28 12.16 23.97
C VAL A 231 -4.17 13.68 23.89
N ALA A 232 -3.02 14.25 24.23
CA ALA A 232 -2.81 15.70 24.13
C ALA A 232 -2.97 16.20 22.67
N TYR A 233 -2.49 15.42 21.70
CA TYR A 233 -2.65 15.78 20.30
C TYR A 233 -4.12 15.80 19.90
N ALA A 234 -4.86 14.71 20.21
CA ALA A 234 -6.27 14.59 19.89
C ALA A 234 -7.14 15.69 20.54
N LEU A 235 -6.86 16.04 21.78
CA LEU A 235 -7.58 17.12 22.49
C LEU A 235 -7.30 18.51 21.93
N ASN A 236 -6.09 18.74 21.39
CA ASN A 236 -5.74 20.00 20.73
C ASN A 236 -6.29 20.13 19.29
N HIS A 237 -6.72 19.01 18.70
CA HIS A 237 -7.26 18.94 17.33
C HIS A 237 -8.66 18.28 17.30
N PRO A 238 -9.64 18.81 18.04
CA PRO A 238 -10.93 18.14 18.28
C PRO A 238 -11.82 18.05 17.03
N GLN A 239 -11.52 18.81 16.00
CA GLN A 239 -12.27 18.83 14.74
C GLN A 239 -11.61 18.01 13.63
N ASP A 240 -10.39 17.51 13.87
CA ASP A 240 -9.59 16.85 12.86
C ASP A 240 -9.83 15.34 12.89
N SER A 241 -9.97 14.77 11.70
CA SER A 241 -10.03 13.33 11.52
C SER A 241 -8.61 12.74 11.50
N GLY A 242 -8.37 11.67 12.26
CA GLY A 242 -7.05 11.09 12.38
C GLY A 242 -7.01 9.58 12.51
N ILE A 243 -5.85 9.01 12.21
CA ILE A 243 -5.58 7.58 12.38
C ILE A 243 -4.41 7.40 13.34
N VAL A 244 -4.56 6.47 14.31
CA VAL A 244 -3.47 6.07 15.20
C VAL A 244 -3.12 4.61 14.92
N TYR A 245 -1.92 4.37 14.36
CA TYR A 245 -1.43 3.03 14.09
C TYR A 245 -0.67 2.45 15.27
N CYS A 246 -0.98 1.20 15.60
CA CYS A 246 -0.35 0.42 16.66
C CYS A 246 0.16 -0.91 16.12
N SER A 247 1.30 -1.39 16.62
CA SER A 247 1.89 -2.68 16.20
C SER A 247 1.12 -3.90 16.70
N THR A 248 0.39 -3.80 17.81
CA THR A 248 -0.30 -4.93 18.41
C THR A 248 -1.77 -4.63 18.69
N ARG A 249 -2.62 -5.69 18.70
CA ARG A 249 -4.02 -5.59 19.11
C ARG A 249 -4.16 -5.01 20.54
N LYS A 250 -3.26 -5.41 21.44
CA LYS A 250 -3.24 -4.93 22.83
C LYS A 250 -2.98 -3.42 22.90
N ASP A 251 -2.09 -2.91 22.06
CA ASP A 251 -1.82 -1.47 22.02
C ASP A 251 -3.02 -0.70 21.43
N VAL A 252 -3.70 -1.27 20.40
CA VAL A 252 -4.93 -0.68 19.86
C VAL A 252 -5.98 -0.53 20.95
N GLU A 253 -6.27 -1.60 21.71
CA GLU A 253 -7.25 -1.56 22.77
C GLU A 253 -6.88 -0.50 23.83
N LYS A 254 -5.62 -0.48 24.26
CA LYS A 254 -5.13 0.44 25.28
C LYS A 254 -5.19 1.91 24.83
N VAL A 255 -4.79 2.20 23.59
CA VAL A 255 -4.84 3.58 23.05
C VAL A 255 -6.29 4.03 22.91
N HIS A 256 -7.15 3.15 22.38
CA HIS A 256 -8.58 3.41 22.25
C HIS A 256 -9.24 3.71 23.60
N GLU A 257 -9.07 2.84 24.60
CA GLU A 257 -9.59 3.04 25.95
C GLU A 257 -9.13 4.38 26.54
N THR A 258 -7.82 4.69 26.43
CA THR A 258 -7.25 5.94 26.96
C THR A 258 -7.85 7.18 26.28
N LEU A 259 -8.11 7.15 24.97
CA LEU A 259 -8.75 8.25 24.25
C LEU A 259 -10.21 8.43 24.71
N VAL A 260 -10.95 7.33 24.82
CA VAL A 260 -12.36 7.36 25.26
C VAL A 260 -12.48 7.87 26.71
N GLU A 261 -11.62 7.43 27.61
CA GLU A 261 -11.53 7.91 28.99
C GLU A 261 -11.22 9.42 29.07
N ALA A 262 -10.45 9.93 28.10
CA ALA A 262 -10.16 11.35 27.98
C ALA A 262 -11.31 12.16 27.33
N GLY A 263 -12.44 11.52 26.99
CA GLY A 263 -13.61 12.16 26.36
C GLY A 263 -13.50 12.34 24.84
N VAL A 264 -12.50 11.70 24.20
CA VAL A 264 -12.32 11.76 22.74
C VAL A 264 -13.10 10.63 22.09
N LYS A 265 -13.91 10.96 21.06
CA LYS A 265 -14.61 9.95 20.26
C LYS A 265 -13.62 9.21 19.37
N ALA A 266 -13.44 7.94 19.61
CA ALA A 266 -12.56 7.08 18.83
C ALA A 266 -13.22 5.72 18.58
N VAL A 267 -12.85 5.07 17.47
CA VAL A 267 -13.18 3.68 17.15
C VAL A 267 -11.92 2.88 16.94
N ARG A 268 -12.03 1.55 16.99
CA ARG A 268 -10.86 0.65 16.91
C ARG A 268 -11.02 -0.34 15.75
N TYR A 269 -9.88 -0.78 15.19
CA TYR A 269 -9.87 -1.75 14.11
C TYR A 269 -8.65 -2.68 14.19
N HIS A 270 -8.89 -3.99 14.32
CA HIS A 270 -7.84 -5.00 14.21
C HIS A 270 -8.46 -6.38 13.90
N ALA A 271 -7.64 -7.32 13.45
CA ALA A 271 -8.09 -8.65 13.01
C ALA A 271 -8.75 -9.51 14.13
N GLY A 272 -8.63 -9.14 15.40
CA GLY A 272 -9.30 -9.82 16.52
C GLY A 272 -10.76 -9.44 16.73
N LEU A 273 -11.24 -8.37 16.07
CA LEU A 273 -12.64 -7.96 16.12
C LEU A 273 -13.49 -8.82 15.17
N SER A 274 -14.78 -8.97 15.48
CA SER A 274 -15.75 -9.57 14.58
C SER A 274 -15.88 -8.78 13.27
N VAL A 275 -16.39 -9.41 12.23
CA VAL A 275 -16.64 -8.73 10.93
C VAL A 275 -17.57 -7.52 11.12
N GLN A 276 -18.61 -7.67 11.95
CA GLN A 276 -19.57 -6.60 12.21
C GLN A 276 -18.90 -5.42 12.91
N GLU A 277 -18.15 -5.64 14.00
CA GLU A 277 -17.45 -4.57 14.72
C GLU A 277 -16.48 -3.81 13.81
N ARG A 278 -15.77 -4.52 12.92
CA ARG A 278 -14.87 -3.89 11.94
C ARG A 278 -15.63 -3.01 10.95
N THR A 279 -16.75 -3.52 10.44
CA THR A 279 -17.60 -2.77 9.50
C THR A 279 -18.19 -1.52 10.16
N ASP A 280 -18.72 -1.65 11.37
CA ASP A 280 -19.31 -0.54 12.11
C ASP A 280 -18.28 0.53 12.44
N SER A 281 -17.08 0.12 12.90
CA SER A 281 -15.97 1.04 13.18
C SER A 281 -15.50 1.78 11.93
N GLN A 282 -15.36 1.07 10.82
CA GLN A 282 -14.98 1.66 9.54
C GLN A 282 -16.02 2.67 9.06
N GLN A 283 -17.30 2.31 9.14
CA GLN A 283 -18.39 3.19 8.73
C GLN A 283 -18.45 4.44 9.60
N ALA A 284 -18.37 4.31 10.93
CA ALA A 284 -18.37 5.44 11.85
C ALA A 284 -17.19 6.40 11.58
N PHE A 285 -16.01 5.88 11.23
CA PHE A 285 -14.85 6.70 10.86
C PHE A 285 -15.05 7.41 9.51
N VAL A 286 -15.56 6.70 8.50
CA VAL A 286 -15.77 7.27 7.16
C VAL A 286 -16.84 8.37 7.17
N LEU A 287 -17.89 8.21 7.98
CA LEU A 287 -19.00 9.16 8.11
C LEU A 287 -18.75 10.32 9.11
N ASP A 288 -17.55 10.39 9.69
CA ASP A 288 -17.19 11.37 10.72
C ASP A 288 -17.97 11.26 12.05
N ASP A 289 -18.68 10.15 12.30
CA ASP A 289 -19.33 9.87 13.58
C ASP A 289 -18.32 9.68 14.71
N ALA A 290 -17.14 9.11 14.36
CA ALA A 290 -15.97 9.01 15.20
C ALA A 290 -14.74 9.53 14.43
N PRO A 291 -14.18 10.69 14.79
CA PRO A 291 -13.09 11.31 14.04
C PRO A 291 -11.76 10.56 14.15
N ILE A 292 -11.57 9.69 15.16
CA ILE A 292 -10.31 8.98 15.36
C ILE A 292 -10.49 7.48 15.17
N MET A 293 -9.64 6.90 14.30
CA MET A 293 -9.48 5.47 14.16
C MET A 293 -8.18 5.01 14.83
N VAL A 294 -8.27 4.06 15.76
CA VAL A 294 -7.10 3.39 16.36
C VAL A 294 -6.99 1.99 15.78
N ALA A 295 -5.89 1.67 15.10
CA ALA A 295 -5.84 0.43 14.34
C ALA A 295 -4.46 -0.22 14.26
N THR A 296 -4.43 -1.51 13.93
CA THR A 296 -3.23 -2.15 13.38
C THR A 296 -3.14 -1.90 11.87
N ASN A 297 -2.04 -2.33 11.24
CA ASN A 297 -1.86 -2.31 9.77
C ASN A 297 -2.98 -3.02 8.99
N ALA A 298 -3.81 -3.85 9.66
CA ALA A 298 -5.01 -4.45 9.06
C ALA A 298 -6.05 -3.42 8.62
N PHE A 299 -6.02 -2.20 9.21
CA PHE A 299 -6.81 -1.06 8.78
C PHE A 299 -6.00 -0.20 7.84
N GLY A 300 -6.39 -0.14 6.60
CA GLY A 300 -5.67 0.80 5.77
C GLY A 300 -5.78 0.58 4.29
N MET A 301 -5.62 -0.61 3.79
CA MET A 301 -5.74 -0.86 2.36
C MET A 301 -7.22 -0.67 1.95
N GLY A 302 -7.48 0.24 0.98
CA GLY A 302 -8.83 0.49 0.43
C GLY A 302 -9.68 1.54 1.15
N ILE A 303 -9.19 2.22 2.16
CA ILE A 303 -9.91 3.32 2.79
C ILE A 303 -9.67 4.59 1.98
N ASP A 304 -10.75 5.13 1.45
CA ASP A 304 -10.73 6.38 0.66
C ASP A 304 -11.42 7.51 1.43
N LYS A 305 -10.81 7.90 2.57
CA LYS A 305 -11.18 9.09 3.32
C LYS A 305 -10.17 10.18 3.01
N SER A 306 -10.61 11.24 2.34
CA SER A 306 -9.72 12.30 1.86
C SER A 306 -9.30 13.29 2.93
N ASN A 307 -10.17 13.52 3.94
CA ASN A 307 -10.01 14.56 4.96
C ASN A 307 -9.28 14.09 6.24
N VAL A 308 -8.42 13.09 6.17
CA VAL A 308 -7.57 12.69 7.31
C VAL A 308 -6.49 13.76 7.53
N ARG A 309 -6.54 14.44 8.66
CA ARG A 309 -5.63 15.56 8.99
C ARG A 309 -4.36 15.11 9.67
N TYR A 310 -4.35 13.93 10.32
CA TYR A 310 -3.14 13.40 10.91
C TYR A 310 -3.10 11.88 10.91
N VAL A 311 -1.88 11.36 10.84
CA VAL A 311 -1.56 9.95 11.09
C VAL A 311 -0.50 9.89 12.18
N ILE A 312 -0.83 9.23 13.28
CA ILE A 312 0.10 9.01 14.40
C ILE A 312 0.49 7.54 14.45
N HIS A 313 1.78 7.25 14.44
CA HIS A 313 2.30 5.92 14.72
C HIS A 313 2.66 5.83 16.22
N HIS A 314 1.90 5.02 16.98
CA HIS A 314 2.21 4.74 18.40
C HIS A 314 3.48 3.91 18.53
N ASN A 315 3.76 3.05 17.55
CA ASN A 315 4.96 2.22 17.49
C ASN A 315 5.65 2.40 16.13
N MET A 316 6.95 2.17 16.08
CA MET A 316 7.71 2.17 14.83
C MET A 316 7.23 1.04 13.92
N PRO A 317 6.87 1.30 12.65
CA PRO A 317 6.59 0.27 11.66
C PRO A 317 7.81 -0.60 11.33
N GLY A 318 7.59 -1.77 10.73
CA GLY A 318 8.65 -2.70 10.35
C GLY A 318 9.50 -2.24 9.17
N SER A 319 9.01 -1.32 8.35
CA SER A 319 9.71 -0.79 7.18
C SER A 319 9.32 0.65 6.86
N LEU A 320 10.16 1.34 6.08
CA LEU A 320 9.92 2.70 5.64
C LEU A 320 8.79 2.77 4.60
N GLU A 321 8.63 1.72 3.81
CA GLU A 321 7.53 1.59 2.86
C GLU A 321 6.17 1.49 3.57
N ALA A 322 6.09 0.65 4.63
CA ALA A 322 4.87 0.55 5.44
C ALA A 322 4.55 1.89 6.09
N TYR A 323 5.56 2.54 6.69
CA TYR A 323 5.41 3.87 7.25
C TYR A 323 4.88 4.86 6.21
N TYR A 324 5.49 4.92 5.02
CA TYR A 324 5.10 5.85 3.98
C TYR A 324 3.68 5.58 3.45
N GLN A 325 3.29 4.32 3.28
CA GLN A 325 1.93 3.95 2.88
C GLN A 325 0.88 4.34 3.93
N GLU A 326 1.18 4.14 5.21
CA GLU A 326 0.29 4.48 6.33
C GLU A 326 0.21 5.99 6.53
N ALA A 327 1.34 6.70 6.57
CA ALA A 327 1.43 8.15 6.65
C ALA A 327 0.76 8.84 5.45
N GLY A 328 0.89 8.27 4.25
CA GLY A 328 0.30 8.76 3.00
C GLY A 328 -1.24 8.74 2.96
N ARG A 329 -1.90 8.23 4.01
CA ARG A 329 -3.37 8.35 4.17
C ARG A 329 -3.79 9.73 4.61
N ALA A 330 -2.90 10.50 5.24
CA ALA A 330 -3.14 11.89 5.57
C ALA A 330 -3.16 12.77 4.31
N GLY A 331 -4.00 13.80 4.31
CA GLY A 331 -4.01 14.87 3.31
C GLY A 331 -4.17 14.42 1.87
N ARG A 332 -5.04 13.44 1.57
CA ARG A 332 -5.30 13.02 0.18
C ARG A 332 -6.01 14.08 -0.66
N ASP A 333 -6.65 15.03 0.00
CA ASP A 333 -7.26 16.21 -0.60
C ASP A 333 -6.25 17.33 -0.93
N GLY A 334 -4.98 17.16 -0.56
CA GLY A 334 -3.91 18.14 -0.75
C GLY A 334 -3.75 19.13 0.41
N GLU A 335 -4.66 19.10 1.39
CA GLU A 335 -4.59 19.97 2.57
C GLU A 335 -3.45 19.56 3.51
N SER A 336 -2.92 20.55 4.25
CA SER A 336 -1.84 20.34 5.22
C SER A 336 -2.22 19.29 6.26
N SER A 337 -1.33 18.34 6.52
CA SER A 337 -1.59 17.20 7.41
C SER A 337 -0.31 16.75 8.12
N GLU A 338 -0.47 16.22 9.33
CA GLU A 338 0.63 15.79 10.21
C GLU A 338 0.86 14.28 10.15
N CYS A 339 2.13 13.86 10.06
CA CYS A 339 2.57 12.48 10.17
C CYS A 339 3.53 12.35 11.35
N LEU A 340 3.02 11.97 12.53
CA LEU A 340 3.78 11.88 13.77
C LEU A 340 4.17 10.44 14.10
N LEU A 341 5.45 10.15 14.13
CA LEU A 341 5.99 8.85 14.52
C LEU A 341 6.52 8.89 15.95
N LEU A 342 5.89 8.14 16.86
CA LEU A 342 6.33 7.94 18.22
C LEU A 342 7.01 6.58 18.35
N TRP A 343 8.28 6.55 18.79
CA TRP A 343 9.01 5.29 18.88
C TRP A 343 9.87 5.20 20.14
N ASN A 344 10.34 3.98 20.42
CA ASN A 344 11.39 3.68 21.41
C ASN A 344 12.13 2.39 21.04
N ASP A 345 13.22 2.10 21.73
CA ASP A 345 14.05 0.93 21.44
C ASP A 345 13.30 -0.41 21.59
N GLY A 346 12.24 -0.46 22.42
CA GLY A 346 11.37 -1.63 22.56
C GLY A 346 10.61 -1.97 21.28
N ASP A 347 10.30 -0.98 20.44
CA ASP A 347 9.63 -1.20 19.15
C ASP A 347 10.51 -2.00 18.20
N ILE A 348 11.83 -1.78 18.22
CA ILE A 348 12.81 -2.55 17.43
C ILE A 348 12.76 -4.03 17.83
N GLY A 349 12.71 -4.29 19.16
CA GLY A 349 12.59 -5.65 19.70
C GLY A 349 11.28 -6.32 19.25
N THR A 350 10.18 -5.59 19.27
CA THR A 350 8.87 -6.07 18.80
C THR A 350 8.88 -6.40 17.30
N CYS A 351 9.45 -5.53 16.47
CA CYS A 351 9.59 -5.81 15.04
C CYS A 351 10.46 -7.03 14.77
N ARG A 352 11.59 -7.18 15.45
CA ARG A 352 12.45 -8.38 15.35
C ARG A 352 11.71 -9.65 15.72
N PHE A 353 10.94 -9.62 16.78
CA PHE A 353 10.12 -10.75 17.22
C PHE A 353 9.11 -11.16 16.12
N PHE A 354 8.42 -10.22 15.48
CA PHE A 354 7.53 -10.53 14.37
C PHE A 354 8.26 -11.12 13.17
N ILE A 355 9.42 -10.58 12.80
CA ILE A 355 10.25 -11.11 11.72
C ILE A 355 10.60 -12.59 11.95
N GLU A 356 10.92 -12.98 13.18
CA GLU A 356 11.24 -14.38 13.47
C GLU A 356 10.01 -15.29 13.47
N GLN A 357 8.81 -14.77 13.83
CA GLN A 357 7.56 -15.54 13.85
C GLN A 357 6.87 -15.66 12.47
N GLU A 358 6.86 -14.59 11.66
CA GLU A 358 6.16 -14.59 10.35
C GLU A 358 6.72 -15.61 9.36
N VAL A 359 7.96 -16.02 9.52
CA VAL A 359 8.63 -16.95 8.62
C VAL A 359 8.42 -18.43 8.98
N GLU A 360 7.56 -18.75 9.94
CA GLU A 360 7.08 -20.13 10.16
C GLU A 360 6.09 -20.61 9.07
N ASN A 361 5.96 -19.88 7.96
CA ASN A 361 5.14 -20.29 6.84
C ASN A 361 5.73 -21.56 6.19
N GLU A 362 5.07 -22.71 6.42
CA GLU A 362 5.48 -24.04 5.91
C GLU A 362 5.53 -24.10 4.38
N ALA A 363 4.95 -23.15 3.68
CA ALA A 363 4.91 -23.09 2.20
C ALA A 363 6.25 -22.70 1.56
N LEU A 364 7.20 -22.12 2.31
CA LEU A 364 8.51 -21.72 1.80
C LEU A 364 9.61 -22.73 2.18
N ALA A 365 10.55 -22.97 1.29
CA ALA A 365 11.76 -23.73 1.59
C ALA A 365 12.61 -23.01 2.68
N PRO A 366 13.41 -23.74 3.48
CA PRO A 366 14.21 -23.13 4.56
C PRO A 366 15.14 -22.00 4.07
N GLU A 367 15.73 -22.14 2.88
CA GLU A 367 16.60 -21.15 2.26
C GLU A 367 15.82 -19.89 1.86
N GLU A 368 14.62 -20.05 1.31
CA GLU A 368 13.74 -18.92 0.96
C GLU A 368 13.26 -18.15 2.20
N ARG A 369 12.97 -18.87 3.30
CA ARG A 369 12.62 -18.24 4.58
C ARG A 369 13.75 -17.35 5.10
N GLU A 370 15.00 -17.80 5.02
CA GLU A 370 16.15 -17.01 5.48
C GLU A 370 16.37 -15.78 4.58
N LEU A 371 16.15 -15.89 3.28
CA LEU A 371 16.19 -14.72 2.37
C LEU A 371 15.14 -13.69 2.74
N VAL A 372 13.89 -14.11 3.02
CA VAL A 372 12.81 -13.23 3.47
C VAL A 372 13.17 -12.56 4.81
N ARG A 373 13.69 -13.33 5.79
CA ARG A 373 14.17 -12.76 7.07
C ARG A 373 15.26 -11.72 6.88
N ALA A 374 16.24 -12.04 6.07
CA ALA A 374 17.36 -11.13 5.78
C ALA A 374 16.84 -9.82 5.14
N SER A 375 15.88 -9.92 4.23
CA SER A 375 15.22 -8.77 3.63
C SER A 375 14.47 -7.93 4.67
N GLN A 376 13.61 -8.55 5.49
CA GLN A 376 12.86 -7.87 6.54
C GLN A 376 13.76 -7.20 7.59
N ARG A 377 14.86 -7.85 7.97
CA ARG A 377 15.87 -7.24 8.86
C ARG A 377 16.52 -5.99 8.24
N ARG A 378 16.75 -6.00 6.93
CA ARG A 378 17.28 -4.84 6.19
C ARG A 378 16.26 -3.70 6.14
N LEU A 379 14.99 -4.00 5.85
CA LEU A 379 13.89 -3.02 5.88
C LEU A 379 13.75 -2.38 7.25
N LEU A 380 13.81 -3.19 8.32
CA LEU A 380 13.81 -2.71 9.70
C LEU A 380 15.02 -1.81 10.00
N ALA A 381 16.21 -2.15 9.48
CA ALA A 381 17.39 -1.32 9.66
C ALA A 381 17.24 0.06 8.95
N ALA A 382 16.64 0.11 7.77
CA ALA A 382 16.33 1.35 7.07
C ALA A 382 15.33 2.20 7.86
N MET A 383 14.26 1.60 8.38
CA MET A 383 13.27 2.28 9.22
C MET A 383 13.89 2.82 10.52
N THR A 384 14.76 2.04 11.15
CA THR A 384 15.52 2.47 12.34
C THR A 384 16.43 3.66 12.00
N GLY A 385 17.11 3.63 10.84
CA GLY A 385 17.93 4.72 10.32
C GLY A 385 17.11 6.00 10.12
N TYR A 386 15.88 5.88 9.62
CA TYR A 386 14.94 7.00 9.50
C TYR A 386 14.59 7.60 10.87
N CYS A 387 14.30 6.76 11.86
CA CYS A 387 13.99 7.24 13.22
C CYS A 387 15.17 7.95 13.91
N LEU A 388 16.39 7.62 13.55
CA LEU A 388 17.63 8.15 14.14
C LEU A 388 18.26 9.28 13.35
N THR A 389 17.77 9.56 12.13
CA THR A 389 18.38 10.58 11.27
C THR A 389 18.22 11.99 11.84
N THR A 390 19.24 12.80 11.70
CA THR A 390 19.19 14.26 11.95
C THR A 390 19.05 15.06 10.65
N ARG A 391 19.06 14.36 9.50
CA ARG A 391 18.83 14.99 8.17
C ARG A 391 17.34 15.25 7.97
N CYS A 392 17.01 16.00 6.92
CA CYS A 392 15.63 16.21 6.51
C CYS A 392 14.86 14.88 6.41
N LEU A 393 13.74 14.75 7.16
CA LEU A 393 12.93 13.52 7.18
C LEU A 393 12.30 13.26 5.81
N ARG A 394 11.77 14.28 5.15
CA ARG A 394 11.21 14.16 3.81
C ARG A 394 12.29 13.75 2.80
N GLY A 395 13.45 14.43 2.83
CA GLY A 395 14.58 14.07 1.98
C GLY A 395 15.04 12.64 2.17
N HIS A 396 15.05 12.13 3.42
CA HIS A 396 15.40 10.75 3.70
C HIS A 396 14.41 9.75 3.05
N ILE A 397 13.10 10.05 3.06
CA ILE A 397 12.07 9.23 2.37
C ILE A 397 12.30 9.25 0.85
N LEU A 398 12.50 10.42 0.26
CA LEU A 398 12.72 10.57 -1.18
C LEU A 398 13.99 9.85 -1.63
N ASP A 399 15.12 10.05 -0.93
CA ASP A 399 16.38 9.34 -1.19
C ASP A 399 16.19 7.81 -1.14
N TYR A 400 15.39 7.30 -0.18
CA TYR A 400 15.14 5.88 -0.02
C TYR A 400 14.41 5.27 -1.24
N PHE A 401 13.46 5.98 -1.81
CA PHE A 401 12.73 5.54 -3.00
C PHE A 401 13.44 5.88 -4.32
N GLY A 402 14.61 6.55 -4.26
CA GLY A 402 15.39 6.95 -5.42
C GLY A 402 14.82 8.16 -6.16
N ASP A 403 14.09 9.02 -5.43
CA ASP A 403 13.56 10.28 -5.94
C ASP A 403 14.54 11.43 -5.62
N GLU A 404 14.51 12.49 -6.43
CA GLU A 404 15.34 13.67 -6.15
C GLU A 404 14.87 14.38 -4.87
N SER A 405 15.79 14.64 -3.95
CA SER A 405 15.47 15.30 -2.70
C SER A 405 16.23 16.59 -2.49
N ALA A 406 15.55 17.59 -1.93
CA ALA A 406 16.22 18.75 -1.37
C ALA A 406 16.90 18.38 -0.04
N THR A 407 18.01 19.03 0.27
CA THR A 407 18.72 18.85 1.56
C THR A 407 17.87 19.28 2.75
N GLU A 408 16.97 20.24 2.55
CA GLU A 408 16.03 20.77 3.54
C GLU A 408 14.66 20.99 2.89
N CYS A 409 13.60 20.51 3.52
CA CYS A 409 12.23 20.70 3.02
C CYS A 409 11.49 21.88 3.68
N GLY A 410 11.99 22.40 4.80
CA GLY A 410 11.33 23.45 5.59
C GLY A 410 9.97 23.04 6.20
N ASN A 411 9.60 21.76 6.12
CA ASN A 411 8.31 21.25 6.59
C ASN A 411 8.47 19.82 7.17
N CYS A 412 9.39 19.68 8.14
CA CYS A 412 9.54 18.48 8.96
C CYS A 412 10.23 18.83 10.29
N SER A 413 10.02 18.01 11.31
CA SER A 413 10.57 18.28 12.66
C SER A 413 12.09 18.45 12.69
N ASN A 414 12.83 17.81 11.79
CA ASN A 414 14.28 17.95 11.72
C ASN A 414 14.72 19.27 11.08
N CYS A 415 14.02 19.77 10.06
CA CYS A 415 14.31 21.07 9.44
C CYS A 415 13.91 22.25 10.35
N GLU A 416 12.88 22.06 11.18
CA GLU A 416 12.39 23.08 12.13
C GLU A 416 13.21 23.08 13.43
N GLY A 417 13.87 21.95 13.75
CA GLY A 417 14.68 21.78 14.95
C GLY A 417 16.06 22.44 14.79
N SER A 418 16.56 23.02 15.90
CA SER A 418 17.94 23.47 15.99
C SER A 418 18.84 22.34 16.50
N TYR A 419 19.35 21.50 15.59
CA TYR A 419 20.34 20.49 15.96
C TYR A 419 21.74 21.12 15.98
N GLN A 420 22.48 20.91 17.08
CA GLN A 420 23.91 21.19 17.12
C GLN A 420 24.67 19.92 16.77
N ALA A 421 25.39 19.94 15.66
CA ALA A 421 26.31 18.85 15.33
C ALA A 421 27.50 18.87 16.29
N LEU A 422 27.65 17.79 17.06
CA LEU A 422 28.84 17.58 17.89
C LEU A 422 29.81 16.67 17.14
N ASP A 423 31.06 17.10 16.98
CA ASP A 423 32.10 16.23 16.45
C ASP A 423 32.53 15.22 17.54
N VAL A 424 32.08 13.99 17.38
CA VAL A 424 32.40 12.85 18.23
C VAL A 424 33.44 11.90 17.62
N THR A 425 34.19 12.35 16.60
CA THR A 425 35.15 11.51 15.86
C THR A 425 36.19 10.89 16.78
N MET A 426 36.69 11.63 17.76
CA MET A 426 37.67 11.10 18.72
C MET A 426 37.07 10.04 19.64
N GLN A 427 35.84 10.26 20.13
CA GLN A 427 35.11 9.30 20.98
C GLN A 427 34.79 8.02 20.20
N ALA A 428 34.29 8.17 18.97
CA ALA A 428 34.01 7.03 18.09
C ALA A 428 35.26 6.20 17.80
N ARG A 429 36.40 6.84 17.49
CA ARG A 429 37.70 6.16 17.30
C ARG A 429 38.14 5.42 18.56
N ALA A 430 37.97 6.01 19.75
CA ALA A 430 38.33 5.35 21.01
C ALA A 430 37.45 4.09 21.24
N VAL A 431 36.13 4.17 21.05
CA VAL A 431 35.23 3.03 21.14
C VAL A 431 35.59 1.92 20.14
N MET A 432 35.87 2.29 18.87
CA MET A 432 36.27 1.34 17.84
C MET A 432 37.57 0.60 18.20
N ARG A 433 38.57 1.30 18.76
CA ARG A 433 39.81 0.69 19.26
C ARG A 433 39.55 -0.29 20.39
N CYS A 434 38.77 0.09 21.41
CA CYS A 434 38.38 -0.82 22.49
C CYS A 434 37.70 -2.08 21.97
N VAL A 435 36.77 -1.96 21.00
CA VAL A 435 36.09 -3.13 20.41
C VAL A 435 37.08 -4.02 19.64
N GLN A 436 38.06 -3.43 18.94
CA GLN A 436 39.10 -4.19 18.26
C GLN A 436 40.00 -4.93 19.24
N GLU A 437 40.43 -4.29 20.32
CA GLU A 437 41.26 -4.89 21.36
C GLU A 437 40.55 -6.00 22.15
N LEU A 438 39.22 -5.92 22.34
CA LEU A 438 38.42 -6.94 23.01
C LEU A 438 38.04 -8.14 22.11
N ARG A 439 38.23 -8.05 20.80
CA ARG A 439 38.00 -9.15 19.84
C ARG A 439 39.27 -9.89 19.42
N GLY A 440 40.43 -9.44 19.82
CA GLY A 440 41.75 -10.12 19.69
C GLY A 440 42.03 -10.89 20.94
#